data_12d15476a1075a3a614ee8ef995e3437
#
_entry.id   12d15476a1075a3a614ee8ef995e3437
#
_cell.length_a   1.000
_cell.length_b   1.000
_cell.length_c   1.000
_cell.angle_alpha   90.00
_cell.angle_beta   90.00
_cell.angle_gamma   90.00
#
_symmetry.space_group_name_H-M   'P 1'
#
loop_
_entity.id
_entity.type
_entity.pdbx_description
1 polymer ?
#
loop_
_entity_poly.entity_id
_entity_poly.type
_entity_poly.pdbx_seq_one_letter_code
_entity_poly.pdbx_strand_id
1 'polypeptide(L)'
;MKRYIALMLALCMLLTLLSGCGKSNEETVYVPTGDALLMEGQDPEDLITEEEEPQNLTLAYTPSRSMNPLIGYSYNNRVLFSLMYQGLFAYDSSNNVYPILCSGYSVTPDNQVWTFYVEPRATFSDGSTVTLDDVYASYQAAMESDYYKSRFAYYVNRFEINNGAIVFYLNSPFENFPLLLDIPIVKAADVAADYPRGTGPYELAEGLSGKYLRRLIDWWCGSAKVPATDDSIDLVEADTDSQIRDEFEFNDVGVVCTNPLSDNYADYRCDYELWDVNSGMFLYLGCNVLYSDYFEDGTLRKILTYAIDRDTIIDRYYHGHAQKATLCTPPSSVHYSESLASKYEFDSMKFIDAISSWNIPKDPDNPDRKLRLLVNCDDSARLRTARFIAEALTEFGIPTGTLEYGAATNPSYETVLRANTFDLYLGQTRLPPNMDLSEFFRLWGNLSWGGIPNDSILTLCKESLANSGNYYNLMQLIADDGRIIPILFGTYAVYAERGLLPDLNPSRDNVFFYTLDKTMDSVIIK
;
A
#
# COMPACT_ATOMS: atom_id res chain seq x y z
N MET A 1 15.34 -50.88 -37.94
CA MET A 1 15.87 -49.71 -37.23
C MET A 1 14.88 -49.12 -36.19
N LYS A 2 13.65 -48.75 -36.50
CA LYS A 2 12.72 -48.12 -35.55
C LYS A 2 12.36 -48.97 -34.29
N ARG A 3 12.37 -50.31 -34.41
CA ARG A 3 12.10 -51.21 -33.24
C ARG A 3 13.28 -51.32 -32.27
N TYR A 4 14.51 -51.16 -32.71
CA TYR A 4 15.70 -51.22 -31.85
C TYR A 4 15.91 -49.90 -31.06
N ILE A 5 15.50 -48.77 -31.63
CA ILE A 5 15.56 -47.46 -30.95
C ILE A 5 14.54 -47.39 -29.83
N ALA A 6 13.33 -47.95 -30.03
CA ALA A 6 12.30 -48.01 -28.96
C ALA A 6 12.75 -48.94 -27.82
N LEU A 7 13.45 -50.05 -28.10
CA LEU A 7 13.96 -50.98 -27.08
C LEU A 7 15.11 -50.35 -26.28
N MET A 8 16.00 -49.56 -26.94
CA MET A 8 17.06 -48.84 -26.26
C MET A 8 16.53 -47.72 -25.34
N LEU A 9 15.54 -46.98 -25.79
CA LEU A 9 14.88 -45.96 -24.98
C LEU A 9 14.14 -46.54 -23.76
N ALA A 10 13.49 -47.71 -23.93
CA ALA A 10 12.84 -48.39 -22.81
C ALA A 10 13.88 -48.98 -21.80
N LEU A 11 15.03 -49.42 -22.26
CA LEU A 11 16.12 -49.91 -21.40
C LEU A 11 16.79 -48.79 -20.62
N CYS A 12 16.95 -47.59 -21.24
CA CYS A 12 17.44 -46.40 -20.54
C CYS A 12 16.48 -45.91 -19.45
N MET A 13 15.15 -45.97 -19.67
CA MET A 13 14.17 -45.63 -18.65
C MET A 13 14.12 -46.67 -17.51
N LEU A 14 14.42 -47.93 -17.77
CA LEU A 14 14.48 -48.95 -16.72
C LEU A 14 15.72 -48.81 -15.83
N LEU A 15 16.84 -48.33 -16.37
CA LEU A 15 18.08 -48.13 -15.61
C LEU A 15 18.02 -46.92 -14.66
N THR A 16 17.15 -45.97 -14.90
CA THR A 16 16.92 -44.82 -13.99
C THR A 16 16.00 -45.13 -12.84
N LEU A 17 15.27 -46.25 -12.86
CA LEU A 17 14.37 -46.69 -11.79
C LEU A 17 15.03 -47.64 -10.74
N LEU A 18 16.31 -48.04 -10.93
CA LEU A 18 17.02 -48.98 -10.04
C LEU A 18 18.07 -48.30 -9.16
N SER A 19 18.18 -47.00 -9.12
CA SER A 19 19.12 -46.26 -8.25
C SER A 19 18.43 -45.53 -7.08
N GLY A 20 17.27 -45.99 -6.65
CA GLY A 20 16.52 -45.38 -5.57
C GLY A 20 16.14 -46.42 -4.48
N CYS A 21 17.09 -46.89 -3.71
CA CYS A 21 16.74 -47.58 -2.46
C CYS A 21 17.83 -47.38 -1.39
N GLY A 22 17.45 -46.66 -0.36
CA GLY A 22 18.00 -46.83 0.99
C GLY A 22 18.74 -45.67 1.60
N LYS A 23 18.06 -44.78 2.35
CA LYS A 23 18.18 -44.71 3.81
C LYS A 23 17.36 -43.52 4.34
N SER A 24 16.75 -43.77 5.48
CA SER A 24 15.99 -42.88 6.36
C SER A 24 16.48 -41.44 6.37
N ASN A 25 15.56 -40.50 6.06
CA ASN A 25 15.73 -39.07 6.24
C ASN A 25 15.64 -38.71 7.70
N GLU A 26 16.75 -38.35 8.30
CA GLU A 26 16.75 -37.27 9.27
C GLU A 26 16.79 -35.97 8.46
N GLU A 27 15.79 -35.12 8.60
CA GLU A 27 15.83 -33.75 8.12
C GLU A 27 16.93 -33.01 8.87
N THR A 28 18.12 -32.93 8.26
CA THR A 28 19.12 -31.94 8.68
C THR A 28 18.69 -30.63 8.10
N VAL A 29 18.12 -29.78 8.95
CA VAL A 29 18.08 -28.33 8.72
C VAL A 29 19.52 -27.90 8.42
N TYR A 30 19.80 -27.54 7.18
CA TYR A 30 21.07 -26.95 6.79
C TYR A 30 21.09 -25.52 7.37
N VAL A 31 21.69 -25.38 8.52
CA VAL A 31 22.18 -24.10 9.03
C VAL A 31 23.54 -23.92 8.35
N PRO A 32 23.76 -22.91 7.50
CA PRO A 32 25.10 -22.60 7.04
C PRO A 32 25.90 -22.04 8.24
N THR A 33 26.53 -22.92 8.98
CA THR A 33 27.67 -22.53 9.78
C THR A 33 28.82 -22.32 8.79
N GLY A 34 29.36 -21.10 8.76
CA GLY A 34 30.57 -20.82 8.01
C GLY A 34 31.73 -21.66 8.56
N ASP A 35 31.82 -22.89 8.11
CA ASP A 35 32.97 -23.73 8.35
C ASP A 35 34.08 -23.29 7.39
N ALA A 36 34.96 -22.44 7.89
CA ALA A 36 36.28 -22.27 7.28
C ALA A 36 36.93 -23.64 7.19
N LEU A 37 37.31 -24.07 5.98
CA LEU A 37 38.09 -25.28 5.73
C LEU A 37 39.40 -25.18 6.51
N LEU A 38 39.50 -25.87 7.65
CA LEU A 38 40.74 -26.02 8.38
C LEU A 38 41.71 -26.82 7.52
N MET A 39 42.83 -26.24 7.12
CA MET A 39 43.96 -26.97 6.62
C MET A 39 44.62 -27.73 7.78
N GLU A 40 44.95 -29.03 7.57
CA GLU A 40 45.62 -29.85 8.58
C GLU A 40 46.88 -29.16 9.10
N GLY A 41 46.86 -28.73 10.39
CA GLY A 41 48.02 -28.17 11.05
C GLY A 41 47.81 -26.77 11.67
N GLN A 42 46.61 -26.18 11.64
CA GLN A 42 46.31 -24.93 12.34
C GLN A 42 45.65 -25.18 13.70
N ASP A 43 46.15 -24.47 14.74
CA ASP A 43 45.59 -24.53 16.08
C ASP A 43 44.20 -23.84 16.07
N PRO A 44 43.17 -24.42 16.74
CA PRO A 44 41.85 -23.80 16.80
C PRO A 44 41.79 -22.40 17.43
N GLU A 45 42.84 -22.00 18.16
CA GLU A 45 42.95 -20.67 18.77
C GLU A 45 43.40 -19.57 17.77
N ASP A 46 43.85 -19.94 16.54
CA ASP A 46 44.26 -18.99 15.50
C ASP A 46 43.11 -18.61 14.53
N LEU A 47 41.90 -19.13 14.74
CA LEU A 47 40.71 -18.63 14.08
C LEU A 47 40.35 -17.27 14.69
N ILE A 48 40.99 -16.22 14.23
CA ILE A 48 40.42 -14.87 14.31
C ILE A 48 39.09 -14.98 13.56
N THR A 49 37.97 -15.14 14.29
CA THR A 49 36.69 -14.69 13.77
C THR A 49 36.93 -13.23 13.47
N GLU A 50 37.04 -12.83 12.21
CA GLU A 50 36.76 -11.46 11.84
C GLU A 50 35.39 -11.20 12.46
N GLU A 51 35.35 -10.47 13.59
CA GLU A 51 34.13 -9.81 14.02
C GLU A 51 33.77 -8.95 12.82
N GLU A 52 32.74 -9.32 12.08
CA GLU A 52 32.17 -8.46 11.05
C GLU A 52 31.94 -7.12 11.75
N GLU A 53 32.70 -6.09 11.34
CA GLU A 53 32.46 -4.74 11.85
C GLU A 53 30.96 -4.45 11.63
N PRO A 54 30.25 -3.94 12.65
CA PRO A 54 28.83 -3.67 12.51
C PRO A 54 28.64 -2.79 11.28
N GLN A 55 27.91 -3.33 10.28
CA GLN A 55 27.60 -2.58 9.08
C GLN A 55 26.77 -1.37 9.48
N ASN A 56 27.25 -0.18 9.15
CA ASN A 56 26.48 1.05 9.33
C ASN A 56 25.33 1.08 8.34
N LEU A 57 24.18 1.54 8.78
CA LEU A 57 23.02 1.72 7.88
C LEU A 57 23.37 2.74 6.78
N THR A 58 23.10 2.35 5.53
CA THR A 58 23.17 3.21 4.35
C THR A 58 21.81 3.23 3.65
N LEU A 59 21.42 4.38 3.10
CA LEU A 59 20.14 4.56 2.45
C LEU A 59 20.31 5.20 1.07
N ALA A 60 19.44 4.82 0.13
CA ALA A 60 19.38 5.48 -1.17
C ALA A 60 18.52 6.76 -1.12
N TYR A 61 18.91 7.77 -1.91
CA TYR A 61 18.03 8.90 -2.20
C TYR A 61 18.04 9.24 -3.70
N THR A 62 16.93 9.82 -4.14
CA THR A 62 16.72 10.20 -5.55
C THR A 62 16.91 11.71 -5.70
N PRO A 63 18.09 12.19 -6.16
CA PRO A 63 18.41 13.63 -6.23
C PRO A 63 17.56 14.39 -7.24
N SER A 64 17.05 13.73 -8.30
CA SER A 64 16.15 14.34 -9.29
C SER A 64 14.74 14.60 -8.77
N ARG A 65 14.41 14.15 -7.56
CA ARG A 65 13.11 14.34 -6.91
C ARG A 65 13.25 15.23 -5.68
N SER A 66 12.20 16.03 -5.42
CA SER A 66 12.18 16.92 -4.26
C SER A 66 12.38 16.16 -2.95
N MET A 67 13.18 16.72 -2.04
CA MET A 67 13.34 16.26 -0.66
C MET A 67 12.39 16.97 0.31
N ASN A 68 11.48 17.79 -0.20
CA ASN A 68 10.42 18.38 0.61
C ASN A 68 9.27 17.36 0.78
N PRO A 69 8.95 16.90 2.00
CA PRO A 69 7.97 15.85 2.23
C PRO A 69 6.53 16.28 1.89
N LEU A 70 6.26 17.58 1.77
CA LEU A 70 4.94 18.10 1.40
C LEU A 70 4.72 18.14 -0.12
N ILE A 71 5.80 18.15 -0.90
CA ILE A 71 5.78 18.32 -2.37
C ILE A 71 6.28 17.06 -3.08
N GLY A 72 7.38 16.48 -2.56
CA GLY A 72 8.12 15.39 -3.19
C GLY A 72 7.42 14.04 -3.06
N TYR A 73 7.41 13.28 -4.17
CA TYR A 73 7.00 11.90 -4.17
C TYR A 73 8.08 11.03 -4.82
N SER A 74 8.75 10.25 -3.99
CA SER A 74 9.69 9.18 -4.37
C SER A 74 9.66 8.14 -3.26
N TYR A 75 9.64 6.86 -3.60
CA TYR A 75 9.67 5.79 -2.59
C TYR A 75 10.94 5.89 -1.72
N ASN A 76 12.11 6.11 -2.32
CA ASN A 76 13.37 6.21 -1.58
C ASN A 76 13.45 7.46 -0.70
N ASN A 77 13.09 8.63 -1.22
CA ASN A 77 13.11 9.84 -0.41
C ASN A 77 12.14 9.74 0.79
N ARG A 78 11.04 8.97 0.65
CA ARG A 78 10.12 8.70 1.76
C ARG A 78 10.74 7.85 2.87
N VAL A 79 11.66 6.95 2.54
CA VAL A 79 12.43 6.23 3.55
C VAL A 79 13.14 7.23 4.46
N LEU A 80 13.81 8.24 3.86
CA LEU A 80 14.49 9.31 4.59
C LEU A 80 13.52 10.18 5.39
N PHE A 81 12.37 10.53 4.78
CA PHE A 81 11.37 11.39 5.43
C PHE A 81 10.86 10.80 6.74
N SER A 82 10.76 9.48 6.85
CA SER A 82 10.33 8.80 8.07
C SER A 82 11.31 8.96 9.24
N LEU A 83 12.57 9.29 8.96
CA LEU A 83 13.60 9.62 9.96
C LEU A 83 13.72 11.13 10.24
N MET A 84 13.35 11.98 9.27
CA MET A 84 13.58 13.42 9.35
C MET A 84 12.35 14.20 9.84
N TYR A 85 11.15 13.69 9.62
CA TYR A 85 9.92 14.43 9.85
C TYR A 85 8.92 13.64 10.70
N GLN A 86 8.12 14.37 11.47
CA GLN A 86 7.02 13.82 12.26
C GLN A 86 5.73 14.59 11.97
N GLY A 87 4.58 13.91 12.09
CA GLY A 87 3.25 14.52 12.05
C GLY A 87 2.68 14.79 13.45
N LEU A 88 1.49 15.34 13.52
CA LEU A 88 0.75 15.39 14.80
C LEU A 88 0.47 13.97 15.30
N PHE A 89 0.20 13.06 14.39
CA PHE A 89 -0.02 11.64 14.63
C PHE A 89 0.79 10.79 13.66
N ALA A 90 0.95 9.51 14.01
CA ALA A 90 1.38 8.44 13.13
C ALA A 90 0.40 7.28 13.25
N TYR A 91 0.42 6.35 12.30
CA TYR A 91 -0.39 5.13 12.37
C TYR A 91 0.43 3.91 11.93
N ASP A 92 0.12 2.77 12.54
CA ASP A 92 0.75 1.49 12.22
C ASP A 92 0.16 0.83 10.97
N SER A 93 0.67 -0.35 10.61
CA SER A 93 0.19 -1.14 9.47
C SER A 93 -1.27 -1.59 9.57
N SER A 94 -1.85 -1.56 10.79
CA SER A 94 -3.25 -1.89 11.08
C SER A 94 -4.16 -0.66 11.16
N ASN A 95 -3.62 0.54 10.93
CA ASN A 95 -4.28 1.84 11.05
C ASN A 95 -4.64 2.24 12.50
N ASN A 96 -3.95 1.70 13.52
CA ASN A 96 -4.03 2.25 14.87
C ASN A 96 -3.26 3.58 14.92
N VAL A 97 -3.87 4.60 15.53
CA VAL A 97 -3.32 5.97 15.58
C VAL A 97 -2.55 6.20 16.88
N TYR A 98 -1.39 6.85 16.75
CA TYR A 98 -0.50 7.18 17.85
C TYR A 98 -0.15 8.69 17.83
N PRO A 99 -0.30 9.41 18.97
CA PRO A 99 0.07 10.82 19.05
C PRO A 99 1.61 10.97 19.05
N ILE A 100 2.11 11.84 18.20
CA ILE A 100 3.54 12.18 18.12
C ILE A 100 3.74 13.64 18.56
N LEU A 101 3.51 14.61 17.69
CA LEU A 101 3.61 16.04 18.04
C LEU A 101 2.34 16.57 18.73
N CYS A 102 1.31 15.74 18.92
CA CYS A 102 0.13 16.06 19.68
C CYS A 102 0.35 15.78 21.16
N SER A 103 0.24 16.80 22.03
CA SER A 103 0.33 16.67 23.49
C SER A 103 -1.03 16.52 24.14
N GLY A 104 -2.11 16.90 23.44
CA GLY A 104 -3.46 16.79 23.93
C GLY A 104 -4.46 17.09 22.83
N TYR A 105 -5.66 16.51 22.91
CA TYR A 105 -6.76 16.85 22.02
C TYR A 105 -8.11 16.84 22.75
N SER A 106 -9.05 17.57 22.21
CA SER A 106 -10.47 17.45 22.54
C SER A 106 -11.31 17.44 21.28
N VAL A 107 -12.47 16.82 21.37
CA VAL A 107 -13.41 16.70 20.27
C VAL A 107 -14.84 16.95 20.76
N THR A 108 -15.65 17.60 19.93
CA THR A 108 -17.08 17.78 20.23
C THR A 108 -17.82 16.43 20.18
N PRO A 109 -18.95 16.29 20.96
CA PRO A 109 -19.69 15.02 21.00
C PRO A 109 -20.20 14.52 19.65
N ASP A 110 -20.29 15.39 18.65
CA ASP A 110 -20.67 15.06 17.27
C ASP A 110 -19.47 14.76 16.36
N ASN A 111 -18.26 14.70 16.89
CA ASN A 111 -17.03 14.48 16.15
C ASN A 111 -16.79 15.44 14.96
N GLN A 112 -17.31 16.69 15.02
CA GLN A 112 -17.16 17.68 13.95
C GLN A 112 -16.13 18.76 14.23
N VAL A 113 -15.80 19.02 15.50
CA VAL A 113 -14.78 20.01 15.84
C VAL A 113 -13.69 19.34 16.66
N TRP A 114 -12.50 19.33 16.11
CA TRP A 114 -11.31 18.74 16.72
C TRP A 114 -10.31 19.82 17.08
N THR A 115 -9.85 19.80 18.31
CA THR A 115 -8.87 20.76 18.87
C THR A 115 -7.62 19.99 19.27
N PHE A 116 -6.46 20.38 18.72
CA PHE A 116 -5.18 19.73 18.99
C PHE A 116 -4.18 20.71 19.58
N TYR A 117 -3.46 20.27 20.62
CA TYR A 117 -2.38 20.99 21.26
C TYR A 117 -1.05 20.39 20.85
N VAL A 118 -0.09 21.25 20.50
CA VAL A 118 1.24 20.83 20.06
C VAL A 118 2.12 20.50 21.27
N GLU A 119 2.99 19.51 21.14
CA GLU A 119 3.97 19.11 22.16
C GLU A 119 4.95 20.28 22.43
N PRO A 120 4.93 20.87 23.63
CA PRO A 120 5.70 22.08 23.91
C PRO A 120 7.23 21.84 23.95
N ARG A 121 7.66 20.57 24.08
CA ARG A 121 9.08 20.20 24.08
C ARG A 121 9.60 19.92 22.66
N ALA A 122 8.72 19.82 21.67
CA ALA A 122 9.11 19.50 20.31
C ALA A 122 9.96 20.62 19.71
N THR A 123 11.10 20.23 19.14
CA THR A 123 12.02 21.15 18.44
C THR A 123 12.32 20.66 17.05
N PHE A 124 12.60 21.59 16.16
CA PHE A 124 13.20 21.31 14.85
C PHE A 124 14.68 20.96 15.00
N SER A 125 15.27 20.48 13.91
CA SER A 125 16.69 20.12 13.85
C SER A 125 17.64 21.28 14.19
N ASP A 126 17.20 22.53 14.04
CA ASP A 126 17.97 23.73 14.44
C ASP A 126 17.80 24.13 15.93
N GLY A 127 17.08 23.33 16.71
CA GLY A 127 16.80 23.57 18.12
C GLY A 127 15.65 24.55 18.39
N SER A 128 15.05 25.16 17.36
CA SER A 128 13.89 26.05 17.54
C SER A 128 12.64 25.25 17.89
N THR A 129 11.82 25.78 18.80
CA THR A 129 10.56 25.12 19.22
C THR A 129 9.53 25.10 18.10
N VAL A 130 8.78 24.01 17.98
CA VAL A 130 7.64 23.90 17.07
C VAL A 130 6.50 24.81 17.54
N THR A 131 5.98 25.61 16.65
CA THR A 131 4.89 26.57 16.91
C THR A 131 3.60 26.17 16.20
N LEU A 132 2.49 26.78 16.58
CA LEU A 132 1.21 26.62 15.89
C LEU A 132 1.27 27.13 14.44
N ASP A 133 2.07 28.16 14.17
CA ASP A 133 2.27 28.69 12.81
C ASP A 133 2.96 27.68 11.91
N ASP A 134 3.89 26.87 12.45
CA ASP A 134 4.55 25.80 11.69
C ASP A 134 3.55 24.69 11.31
N VAL A 135 2.72 24.29 12.27
CA VAL A 135 1.66 23.31 12.05
C VAL A 135 0.64 23.84 11.04
N TYR A 136 0.19 25.09 11.20
CA TYR A 136 -0.75 25.71 10.28
C TYR A 136 -0.21 25.78 8.86
N ALA A 137 1.04 26.26 8.67
CA ALA A 137 1.68 26.37 7.37
C ALA A 137 1.87 25.01 6.70
N SER A 138 2.23 23.97 7.45
CA SER A 138 2.40 22.61 6.94
C SER A 138 1.07 22.02 6.44
N TYR A 139 -0.02 22.15 7.20
CA TYR A 139 -1.35 21.70 6.75
C TYR A 139 -1.87 22.52 5.57
N GLN A 140 -1.62 23.83 5.53
CA GLN A 140 -2.01 24.65 4.39
C GLN A 140 -1.30 24.17 3.12
N ALA A 141 0.00 23.95 3.16
CA ALA A 141 0.77 23.41 2.04
C ALA A 141 0.32 21.99 1.65
N ALA A 142 0.01 21.14 2.62
CA ALA A 142 -0.50 19.80 2.35
C ALA A 142 -1.87 19.82 1.64
N MET A 143 -2.76 20.74 1.97
CA MET A 143 -4.06 20.90 1.28
C MET A 143 -3.93 21.34 -0.18
N GLU A 144 -2.83 21.96 -0.55
CA GLU A 144 -2.50 22.37 -1.94
C GLU A 144 -1.68 21.30 -2.67
N SER A 145 -1.03 20.38 -1.95
CA SER A 145 -0.17 19.33 -2.47
C SER A 145 -0.96 18.28 -3.26
N ASP A 146 -0.48 17.89 -4.42
CA ASP A 146 -1.08 16.82 -5.23
C ASP A 146 -1.12 15.47 -4.50
N TYR A 147 -0.22 15.26 -3.54
CA TYR A 147 -0.16 14.05 -2.76
C TYR A 147 -1.19 14.01 -1.61
N TYR A 148 -1.37 15.13 -0.88
CA TYR A 148 -2.17 15.17 0.34
C TYR A 148 -3.55 15.80 0.18
N LYS A 149 -3.78 16.66 -0.84
CA LYS A 149 -5.03 17.44 -0.99
C LYS A 149 -6.30 16.58 -0.95
N SER A 150 -6.27 15.37 -1.51
CA SER A 150 -7.42 14.47 -1.51
C SER A 150 -7.82 14.00 -0.11
N ARG A 151 -6.89 14.00 0.86
CA ARG A 151 -7.16 13.60 2.26
C ARG A 151 -8.04 14.62 2.98
N PHE A 152 -8.05 15.87 2.53
CA PHE A 152 -8.74 16.97 3.24
C PHE A 152 -9.96 17.50 2.50
N ALA A 153 -9.98 17.43 1.18
CA ALA A 153 -10.94 18.10 0.32
C ALA A 153 -12.41 17.86 0.67
N TYR A 154 -12.74 16.68 1.19
CA TYR A 154 -14.12 16.30 1.52
C TYR A 154 -14.43 16.39 3.02
N TYR A 155 -13.42 16.37 3.88
CA TYR A 155 -13.62 16.25 5.34
C TYR A 155 -13.48 17.59 6.02
N VAL A 156 -12.51 18.42 5.66
CA VAL A 156 -12.18 19.67 6.33
C VAL A 156 -12.91 20.83 5.66
N ASN A 157 -13.77 21.50 6.44
CA ASN A 157 -14.40 22.74 6.02
C ASN A 157 -13.40 23.90 6.12
N ARG A 158 -12.78 24.03 7.30
CA ARG A 158 -11.74 25.01 7.62
C ARG A 158 -10.92 24.54 8.80
N PHE A 159 -9.76 25.15 8.97
CA PHE A 159 -8.98 25.04 10.20
C PHE A 159 -8.36 26.39 10.55
N GLU A 160 -8.05 26.58 11.81
CA GLU A 160 -7.55 27.86 12.33
C GLU A 160 -6.72 27.65 13.60
N ILE A 161 -5.89 28.65 13.92
CA ILE A 161 -5.27 28.75 15.24
C ILE A 161 -6.25 29.46 16.17
N ASN A 162 -6.64 28.81 17.25
CA ASN A 162 -7.58 29.39 18.21
C ASN A 162 -7.21 28.97 19.65
N ASN A 163 -7.13 29.94 20.56
CA ASN A 163 -6.85 29.74 21.99
C ASN A 163 -5.63 28.83 22.28
N GLY A 164 -4.55 28.99 21.53
CA GLY A 164 -3.31 28.22 21.74
C GLY A 164 -3.36 26.79 21.21
N ALA A 165 -4.27 26.51 20.31
CA ALA A 165 -4.44 25.21 19.67
C ALA A 165 -4.71 25.33 18.16
N ILE A 166 -4.52 24.24 17.43
CA ILE A 166 -5.02 24.08 16.06
C ILE A 166 -6.42 23.47 16.12
N VAL A 167 -7.39 24.09 15.47
CA VAL A 167 -8.79 23.66 15.48
C VAL A 167 -9.23 23.35 14.06
N PHE A 168 -9.71 22.12 13.85
CA PHE A 168 -10.31 21.67 12.60
C PHE A 168 -11.82 21.60 12.72
N TYR A 169 -12.51 22.14 11.74
CA TYR A 169 -13.97 22.07 11.58
C TYR A 169 -14.27 21.17 10.39
N LEU A 170 -14.98 20.08 10.64
CA LEU A 170 -15.27 19.07 9.63
C LEU A 170 -16.65 19.31 8.98
N ASN A 171 -16.77 18.90 7.73
CA ASN A 171 -18.02 18.96 6.97
C ASN A 171 -19.09 17.98 7.50
N SER A 172 -18.65 16.90 8.15
CA SER A 172 -19.50 15.85 8.72
C SER A 172 -18.78 15.15 9.88
N PRO A 173 -19.50 14.45 10.76
CA PRO A 173 -18.89 13.68 11.84
C PRO A 173 -17.83 12.70 11.33
N PHE A 174 -16.67 12.65 12.02
CA PHE A 174 -15.59 11.73 11.69
C PHE A 174 -14.83 11.30 12.95
N GLU A 175 -15.08 10.08 13.44
CA GLU A 175 -14.54 9.54 14.69
C GLU A 175 -13.01 9.39 14.66
N ASN A 176 -12.46 8.90 13.55
CA ASN A 176 -11.03 8.61 13.39
C ASN A 176 -10.29 9.69 12.57
N PHE A 177 -10.71 10.95 12.67
CA PHE A 177 -10.06 12.06 11.94
C PHE A 177 -8.54 12.15 12.15
N PRO A 178 -7.98 11.88 13.36
CA PRO A 178 -6.52 11.87 13.56
C PRO A 178 -5.74 10.95 12.63
N LEU A 179 -6.38 9.92 12.04
CA LEU A 179 -5.76 9.03 11.05
C LEU A 179 -5.30 9.76 9.77
N LEU A 180 -5.87 10.93 9.47
CA LEU A 180 -5.48 11.75 8.33
C LEU A 180 -4.38 12.76 8.67
N LEU A 181 -3.93 12.85 9.93
CA LEU A 181 -3.06 13.90 10.45
C LEU A 181 -1.61 13.43 10.66
N ASP A 182 -1.16 12.43 9.90
CA ASP A 182 0.23 11.97 9.80
C ASP A 182 1.10 12.86 8.89
N ILE A 183 0.60 14.04 8.55
CA ILE A 183 1.26 14.99 7.65
C ILE A 183 2.56 15.50 8.29
N PRO A 184 3.70 15.45 7.59
CA PRO A 184 4.96 16.00 8.06
C PRO A 184 4.84 17.47 8.45
N ILE A 185 5.23 17.81 9.69
CA ILE A 185 5.33 19.20 10.14
C ILE A 185 6.73 19.71 9.87
N VAL A 186 6.82 20.78 9.11
CA VAL A 186 8.04 21.47 8.74
C VAL A 186 8.02 22.90 9.27
N LYS A 187 9.20 23.52 9.42
CA LYS A 187 9.29 24.91 9.86
C LYS A 187 8.60 25.84 8.86
N ALA A 188 7.72 26.72 9.32
CA ALA A 188 6.92 27.61 8.46
C ALA A 188 7.77 28.42 7.47
N ALA A 189 8.95 28.89 7.92
CA ALA A 189 9.89 29.62 7.08
C ALA A 189 10.48 28.77 5.93
N ASP A 190 10.45 27.45 6.05
CA ASP A 190 11.06 26.51 5.13
C ASP A 190 10.04 25.72 4.29
N VAL A 191 8.74 25.99 4.41
CA VAL A 191 7.66 25.23 3.72
C VAL A 191 7.90 25.06 2.22
N ALA A 192 8.50 26.05 1.57
CA ALA A 192 8.81 26.02 0.14
C ALA A 192 10.27 25.64 -0.17
N ALA A 193 11.08 25.32 0.85
CA ALA A 193 12.49 24.94 0.66
C ALA A 193 12.59 23.49 0.12
N ASP A 194 13.66 23.21 -0.63
CA ASP A 194 13.94 21.85 -1.10
C ASP A 194 14.25 20.88 0.06
N TYR A 195 14.80 21.40 1.15
CA TYR A 195 15.19 20.66 2.36
C TYR A 195 14.66 21.37 3.60
N PRO A 196 13.33 21.30 3.88
CA PRO A 196 12.79 21.94 5.06
C PRO A 196 13.28 21.27 6.35
N ARG A 197 13.40 22.04 7.43
CA ARG A 197 13.72 21.50 8.75
C ARG A 197 12.54 20.69 9.30
N GLY A 198 12.84 19.49 9.78
CA GLY A 198 11.90 18.59 10.41
C GLY A 198 12.14 18.41 11.91
N THR A 199 11.33 17.60 12.55
CA THR A 199 11.33 17.33 14.00
C THR A 199 11.78 15.90 14.33
N GLY A 200 12.17 15.11 13.32
CA GLY A 200 12.61 13.73 13.47
C GLY A 200 13.97 13.59 14.14
N PRO A 201 14.40 12.35 14.42
CA PRO A 201 15.69 12.07 15.07
C PRO A 201 16.92 12.36 14.21
N TYR A 202 16.75 12.56 12.91
CA TYR A 202 17.83 12.82 11.96
C TYR A 202 17.59 14.09 11.16
N GLU A 203 18.68 14.71 10.73
CA GLU A 203 18.68 15.81 9.77
C GLU A 203 19.60 15.53 8.59
N LEU A 204 19.29 16.09 7.42
CA LEU A 204 20.15 16.02 6.26
C LEU A 204 21.37 16.93 6.46
N ALA A 205 22.55 16.37 6.26
CA ALA A 205 23.84 17.07 6.30
C ALA A 205 24.64 16.79 5.03
N GLU A 206 25.67 17.59 4.77
CA GLU A 206 26.58 17.42 3.64
C GLU A 206 28.01 17.34 4.16
N GLY A 207 28.74 16.32 3.74
CA GLY A 207 30.11 16.04 4.09
C GLY A 207 31.05 16.02 2.88
N LEU A 208 32.32 15.67 3.09
CA LEU A 208 33.29 15.53 2.01
C LEU A 208 32.98 14.37 1.06
N SER A 209 32.32 13.33 1.57
CA SER A 209 31.97 12.12 0.81
C SER A 209 30.57 12.19 0.16
N GLY A 210 29.80 13.25 0.41
CA GLY A 210 28.44 13.39 -0.08
C GLY A 210 27.44 13.75 1.02
N LYS A 211 26.15 13.53 0.75
CA LYS A 211 25.07 13.75 1.72
C LYS A 211 24.95 12.56 2.68
N TYR A 212 24.54 12.86 3.90
CA TYR A 212 24.27 11.86 4.93
C TYR A 212 23.19 12.37 5.89
N LEU A 213 22.56 11.47 6.61
CA LEU A 213 21.69 11.83 7.72
C LEU A 213 22.51 11.82 9.00
N ARG A 214 22.49 12.93 9.73
CA ARG A 214 23.13 13.07 11.03
C ARG A 214 22.10 12.92 12.14
N ARG A 215 22.38 12.07 13.11
CA ARG A 215 21.55 11.91 14.31
C ARG A 215 21.63 13.16 15.19
N LEU A 216 20.48 13.59 15.69
CA LEU A 216 20.39 14.71 16.63
C LEU A 216 20.63 14.22 18.05
N ILE A 217 21.75 14.61 18.67
CA ILE A 217 22.12 14.19 20.04
C ILE A 217 21.08 14.66 21.05
N ASP A 218 20.61 15.91 20.89
CA ASP A 218 19.61 16.54 21.78
C ASP A 218 18.21 16.50 21.15
N TRP A 219 17.89 15.45 20.40
CA TRP A 219 16.56 15.29 19.85
C TRP A 219 15.50 15.33 20.96
N TRP A 220 14.44 16.12 20.74
CA TRP A 220 13.43 16.43 21.74
C TRP A 220 12.74 15.19 22.37
N CYS A 221 12.74 14.04 21.68
CA CYS A 221 12.17 12.78 22.14
C CYS A 221 13.20 11.65 22.20
N GLY A 222 14.35 11.91 22.81
CA GLY A 222 15.47 10.96 22.90
C GLY A 222 15.18 9.63 23.59
N SER A 223 14.00 9.48 24.24
CA SER A 223 13.54 8.21 24.84
C SER A 223 12.80 7.30 23.87
N ALA A 224 12.44 7.79 22.66
CA ALA A 224 11.72 6.98 21.68
C ALA A 224 12.63 5.89 21.09
N LYS A 225 12.06 4.71 20.90
CA LYS A 225 12.73 3.59 20.23
C LYS A 225 12.58 3.74 18.72
N VAL A 226 13.59 4.36 18.10
CA VAL A 226 13.68 4.49 16.64
C VAL A 226 14.39 3.25 16.11
N PRO A 227 13.91 2.59 15.03
CA PRO A 227 14.57 1.42 14.47
C PRO A 227 16.01 1.66 13.99
N ALA A 228 16.30 2.87 13.47
CA ALA A 228 17.66 3.28 13.13
C ALA A 228 18.34 3.95 14.33
N THR A 229 19.56 3.53 14.68
CA THR A 229 20.29 4.01 15.85
C THR A 229 21.69 4.56 15.55
N ASP A 230 22.13 4.51 14.30
CA ASP A 230 23.44 4.98 13.85
C ASP A 230 23.61 6.48 14.07
N ASP A 231 24.83 6.93 14.42
CA ASP A 231 25.11 8.36 14.59
C ASP A 231 25.11 9.12 13.27
N SER A 232 25.45 8.42 12.17
CA SER A 232 25.34 8.91 10.81
C SER A 232 24.90 7.78 9.87
N ILE A 233 24.07 8.12 8.89
CA ILE A 233 23.58 7.22 7.84
C ILE A 233 24.01 7.82 6.50
N ASP A 234 24.90 7.17 5.80
CA ASP A 234 25.38 7.63 4.51
C ASP A 234 24.29 7.50 3.43
N LEU A 235 24.25 8.44 2.48
CA LEU A 235 23.26 8.48 1.44
C LEU A 235 23.89 8.21 0.07
N VAL A 236 23.40 7.19 -0.61
CA VAL A 236 23.78 6.81 -1.97
C VAL A 236 22.83 7.45 -2.97
N GLU A 237 23.36 8.14 -3.98
CA GLU A 237 22.58 8.75 -5.04
C GLU A 237 22.13 7.70 -6.06
N ALA A 238 20.80 7.53 -6.21
CA ALA A 238 20.23 6.63 -7.21
C ALA A 238 18.95 7.21 -7.81
N ASP A 239 18.98 7.49 -9.11
CA ASP A 239 17.86 8.11 -9.84
C ASP A 239 16.93 7.09 -10.53
N THR A 240 17.39 5.86 -10.70
CA THR A 240 16.63 4.80 -11.40
C THR A 240 16.45 3.57 -10.53
N ASP A 241 15.34 2.85 -10.72
CA ASP A 241 15.06 1.59 -10.02
C ASP A 241 16.17 0.54 -10.24
N SER A 242 16.83 0.55 -11.41
CA SER A 242 17.96 -0.35 -11.69
C SER A 242 19.19 -0.01 -10.87
N GLN A 243 19.52 1.28 -10.69
CA GLN A 243 20.62 1.68 -9.82
C GLN A 243 20.34 1.29 -8.36
N ILE A 244 19.14 1.58 -7.87
CA ILE A 244 18.71 1.24 -6.51
C ILE A 244 18.83 -0.26 -6.26
N ARG A 245 18.40 -1.08 -7.22
CA ARG A 245 18.53 -2.53 -7.15
C ARG A 245 20.00 -2.95 -7.07
N ASP A 246 20.84 -2.43 -7.97
CA ASP A 246 22.25 -2.79 -8.03
C ASP A 246 22.98 -2.39 -6.72
N GLU A 247 22.73 -1.18 -6.18
CA GLU A 247 23.28 -0.73 -4.90
C GLU A 247 22.85 -1.63 -3.73
N PHE A 248 21.60 -2.09 -3.71
CA PHE A 248 21.13 -3.03 -2.68
C PHE A 248 21.74 -4.43 -2.84
N GLU A 249 21.86 -4.97 -4.08
CA GLU A 249 22.44 -6.28 -4.34
C GLU A 249 23.95 -6.35 -3.99
N PHE A 250 24.64 -5.19 -4.02
CA PHE A 250 26.06 -5.08 -3.66
C PHE A 250 26.29 -4.67 -2.20
N ASN A 251 25.23 -4.54 -1.41
CA ASN A 251 25.27 -4.11 0.00
C ASN A 251 25.78 -2.67 0.19
N ASP A 252 25.69 -1.82 -0.85
CA ASP A 252 26.01 -0.40 -0.74
C ASP A 252 24.84 0.39 -0.13
N VAL A 253 23.62 -0.19 -0.13
CA VAL A 253 22.42 0.35 0.49
C VAL A 253 21.72 -0.73 1.32
N GLY A 254 21.52 -0.46 2.61
CA GLY A 254 20.97 -1.43 3.56
C GLY A 254 19.45 -1.56 3.56
N VAL A 255 18.70 -0.52 3.07
CA VAL A 255 17.22 -0.54 2.98
C VAL A 255 16.74 0.12 1.71
N VAL A 256 15.84 -0.53 1.00
CA VAL A 256 15.18 0.02 -0.17
C VAL A 256 13.66 -0.12 -0.07
N CYS A 257 12.95 0.87 -0.62
CA CYS A 257 11.50 0.83 -0.79
C CYS A 257 11.19 0.92 -2.28
N THR A 258 10.49 -0.06 -2.82
CA THR A 258 10.25 -0.15 -4.26
C THR A 258 8.82 -0.57 -4.60
N ASN A 259 8.42 -0.26 -5.83
CA ASN A 259 7.20 -0.81 -6.41
C ASN A 259 7.52 -2.21 -6.98
N PRO A 260 6.99 -3.30 -6.40
CA PRO A 260 7.27 -4.66 -6.86
C PRO A 260 6.71 -4.97 -8.25
N LEU A 261 5.92 -4.08 -8.84
CA LEU A 261 5.38 -4.20 -10.20
C LEU A 261 6.13 -3.36 -11.22
N SER A 262 7.26 -2.74 -10.85
CA SER A 262 8.09 -2.02 -11.82
C SER A 262 8.71 -2.99 -12.84
N ASP A 263 8.94 -2.51 -14.06
CA ASP A 263 9.54 -3.33 -15.13
C ASP A 263 10.97 -3.82 -14.79
N ASN A 264 11.60 -3.15 -13.82
CA ASN A 264 12.94 -3.50 -13.34
C ASN A 264 12.92 -4.35 -12.05
N TYR A 265 11.72 -4.72 -11.58
CA TYR A 265 11.61 -5.59 -10.42
C TYR A 265 12.17 -6.97 -10.75
N ALA A 266 13.07 -7.44 -9.91
CA ALA A 266 13.60 -8.81 -9.95
C ALA A 266 13.80 -9.27 -8.50
N ASP A 267 13.78 -10.58 -8.28
CA ASP A 267 14.20 -11.14 -7.00
C ASP A 267 15.66 -10.73 -6.76
N TYR A 268 15.91 -10.11 -5.62
CA TYR A 268 17.27 -9.75 -5.21
C TYR A 268 18.09 -11.02 -4.96
N ARG A 269 19.39 -10.96 -5.31
CA ARG A 269 20.31 -12.10 -5.17
C ARG A 269 21.04 -12.12 -3.84
N CYS A 270 20.95 -11.04 -3.08
CA CYS A 270 21.49 -10.93 -1.72
C CYS A 270 20.50 -11.52 -0.70
N ASP A 271 20.95 -11.69 0.54
CA ASP A 271 20.12 -12.13 1.65
C ASP A 271 19.37 -10.93 2.23
N TYR A 272 18.04 -11.03 2.37
CA TYR A 272 17.21 -9.90 2.79
C TYR A 272 16.02 -10.32 3.67
N GLU A 273 15.46 -9.34 4.32
CA GLU A 273 14.13 -9.36 4.93
C GLU A 273 13.17 -8.52 4.10
N LEU A 274 11.90 -8.93 4.04
CA LEU A 274 10.88 -8.31 3.19
C LEU A 274 9.63 -7.97 3.99
N TRP A 275 9.15 -6.75 3.82
CA TRP A 275 7.83 -6.30 4.28
C TRP A 275 6.99 -5.85 3.08
N ASP A 276 5.85 -6.51 2.87
CA ASP A 276 4.82 -6.06 1.93
C ASP A 276 3.88 -5.08 2.65
N VAL A 277 4.03 -3.80 2.35
CA VAL A 277 3.30 -2.72 3.00
C VAL A 277 2.11 -2.30 2.15
N ASN A 278 0.91 -2.33 2.70
CA ASN A 278 -0.29 -1.87 2.01
C ASN A 278 -0.13 -0.41 1.57
N SER A 279 -0.14 -0.18 0.25
CA SER A 279 0.00 1.14 -0.36
C SER A 279 -1.30 1.96 -0.35
N GLY A 280 -2.42 1.34 0.02
CA GLY A 280 -3.77 1.86 -0.16
C GLY A 280 -4.27 1.78 -1.60
N MET A 281 -3.51 1.22 -2.52
CA MET A 281 -3.92 1.05 -3.91
C MET A 281 -4.96 -0.07 -4.00
N PHE A 282 -6.19 0.26 -4.33
CA PHE A 282 -7.32 -0.63 -4.39
C PHE A 282 -7.68 -0.94 -5.84
N LEU A 283 -7.62 -2.22 -6.22
CA LEU A 283 -8.05 -2.75 -7.52
C LEU A 283 -9.43 -3.38 -7.37
N TYR A 284 -10.35 -3.02 -8.26
CA TYR A 284 -11.74 -3.45 -8.21
C TYR A 284 -12.38 -3.54 -9.60
N LEU A 285 -13.41 -4.36 -9.72
CA LEU A 285 -14.36 -4.28 -10.84
C LEU A 285 -15.51 -3.36 -10.47
N GLY A 286 -15.85 -2.44 -11.37
CA GLY A 286 -17.07 -1.64 -11.29
C GLY A 286 -18.08 -2.07 -12.35
N CYS A 287 -19.33 -2.28 -11.93
CA CYS A 287 -20.45 -2.64 -12.83
C CYS A 287 -21.13 -1.39 -13.38
N ASN A 288 -21.35 -1.34 -14.68
CA ASN A 288 -22.18 -0.30 -15.29
C ASN A 288 -23.67 -0.65 -15.13
N VAL A 289 -24.26 -0.22 -14.03
CA VAL A 289 -25.64 -0.53 -13.68
C VAL A 289 -26.67 0.39 -14.36
N LEU A 290 -26.19 1.45 -15.02
CA LEU A 290 -27.07 2.44 -15.66
C LEU A 290 -27.30 2.17 -17.16
N TYR A 291 -26.26 1.68 -17.83
CA TYR A 291 -26.27 1.57 -19.30
C TYR A 291 -26.05 0.15 -19.80
N SER A 292 -25.85 -0.82 -18.90
CA SER A 292 -25.64 -2.22 -19.26
C SER A 292 -26.82 -3.08 -18.83
N ASP A 293 -27.49 -3.70 -19.78
CA ASP A 293 -28.57 -4.67 -19.56
C ASP A 293 -28.09 -5.94 -18.85
N TYR A 294 -26.79 -6.26 -18.87
CA TYR A 294 -26.21 -7.33 -18.06
C TYR A 294 -26.40 -7.13 -16.55
N PHE A 295 -26.55 -5.87 -16.10
CA PHE A 295 -26.60 -5.51 -14.67
C PHE A 295 -27.92 -4.86 -14.24
N GLU A 296 -28.91 -4.77 -15.11
CA GLU A 296 -30.21 -4.14 -14.87
C GLU A 296 -30.96 -4.77 -13.68
N ASP A 297 -31.08 -6.10 -13.66
CA ASP A 297 -31.80 -6.84 -12.61
C ASP A 297 -30.96 -7.14 -11.37
N GLY A 298 -29.65 -6.86 -11.43
CA GLY A 298 -28.71 -7.09 -10.34
C GLY A 298 -28.29 -8.53 -10.11
N THR A 299 -28.81 -9.50 -10.85
CA THR A 299 -28.50 -10.92 -10.65
C THR A 299 -27.01 -11.19 -10.85
N LEU A 300 -26.46 -10.80 -12.01
CA LEU A 300 -25.06 -11.06 -12.33
C LEU A 300 -24.11 -10.34 -11.36
N ARG A 301 -24.32 -9.04 -11.06
CA ARG A 301 -23.37 -8.29 -10.25
C ARG A 301 -23.21 -8.85 -8.82
N LYS A 302 -24.26 -9.43 -8.23
CA LYS A 302 -24.25 -10.01 -6.88
C LYS A 302 -23.46 -11.31 -6.78
N ILE A 303 -23.32 -12.02 -7.87
CA ILE A 303 -22.61 -13.31 -7.90
C ILE A 303 -21.21 -13.21 -8.54
N LEU A 304 -20.89 -12.09 -9.18
CA LEU A 304 -19.66 -11.92 -9.95
C LEU A 304 -18.40 -12.12 -9.08
N THR A 305 -18.47 -11.82 -7.78
CA THR A 305 -17.37 -12.04 -6.83
C THR A 305 -16.89 -13.49 -6.81
N TYR A 306 -17.80 -14.45 -7.03
CA TYR A 306 -17.49 -15.89 -7.03
C TYR A 306 -16.77 -16.37 -8.30
N ALA A 307 -16.76 -15.54 -9.35
CA ALA A 307 -16.04 -15.84 -10.60
C ALA A 307 -14.58 -15.34 -10.58
N ILE A 308 -14.17 -14.59 -9.57
CA ILE A 308 -12.87 -13.90 -9.55
C ILE A 308 -11.88 -14.69 -8.69
N ASP A 309 -10.96 -15.40 -9.35
CA ASP A 309 -9.86 -16.11 -8.70
C ASP A 309 -8.71 -15.12 -8.36
N ARG A 310 -8.84 -14.53 -7.17
CA ARG A 310 -7.93 -13.50 -6.67
C ARG A 310 -6.54 -14.04 -6.37
N ASP A 311 -6.46 -15.28 -5.88
CA ASP A 311 -5.18 -15.91 -5.54
C ASP A 311 -4.35 -16.11 -6.82
N THR A 312 -4.95 -16.65 -7.88
CA THR A 312 -4.27 -16.77 -9.19
C THR A 312 -3.89 -15.39 -9.78
N ILE A 313 -4.73 -14.36 -9.61
CA ILE A 313 -4.41 -13.00 -10.06
C ILE A 313 -3.17 -12.46 -9.34
N ILE A 314 -3.12 -12.59 -8.02
CA ILE A 314 -2.01 -12.12 -7.19
C ILE A 314 -0.71 -12.85 -7.56
N ASP A 315 -0.74 -14.17 -7.61
CA ASP A 315 0.44 -14.96 -7.91
C ASP A 315 1.02 -14.68 -9.31
N ARG A 316 0.16 -14.64 -10.32
CA ARG A 316 0.61 -14.54 -11.73
C ARG A 316 0.95 -13.13 -12.18
N TYR A 317 0.26 -12.12 -11.67
CA TYR A 317 0.33 -10.76 -12.22
C TYR A 317 0.85 -9.72 -11.23
N TYR A 318 0.84 -10.07 -9.93
CA TYR A 318 1.34 -9.21 -8.85
C TYR A 318 2.50 -9.86 -8.10
N HIS A 319 3.02 -11.00 -8.59
CA HIS A 319 4.20 -11.68 -8.02
C HIS A 319 4.09 -11.97 -6.52
N GLY A 320 2.88 -12.16 -5.99
CA GLY A 320 2.63 -12.30 -4.56
C GLY A 320 2.53 -10.98 -3.78
N HIS A 321 2.89 -9.84 -4.38
CA HIS A 321 2.94 -8.53 -3.73
C HIS A 321 1.60 -7.79 -3.76
N ALA A 322 0.58 -8.40 -3.19
CA ALA A 322 -0.74 -7.79 -2.98
C ALA A 322 -1.51 -8.52 -1.89
N GLN A 323 -2.41 -7.83 -1.23
CA GLN A 323 -3.33 -8.41 -0.26
C GLN A 323 -4.65 -8.75 -0.96
N LYS A 324 -5.10 -9.99 -0.85
CA LYS A 324 -6.40 -10.42 -1.39
C LYS A 324 -7.55 -9.61 -0.79
N ALA A 325 -8.46 -9.12 -1.63
CA ALA A 325 -9.60 -8.33 -1.20
C ALA A 325 -10.93 -8.94 -1.68
N THR A 326 -11.71 -9.46 -0.75
CA THR A 326 -13.13 -9.80 -0.97
C THR A 326 -14.07 -8.74 -0.39
N LEU A 327 -13.54 -7.85 0.43
CA LEU A 327 -14.20 -6.67 0.98
C LEU A 327 -13.45 -5.40 0.55
N CYS A 328 -14.12 -4.25 0.60
CA CYS A 328 -13.51 -2.95 0.31
C CYS A 328 -12.63 -2.41 1.48
N THR A 329 -12.13 -3.29 2.33
CA THR A 329 -11.19 -2.99 3.40
C THR A 329 -10.07 -4.03 3.39
N PRO A 330 -8.79 -3.63 3.57
CA PRO A 330 -7.68 -4.57 3.49
C PRO A 330 -7.66 -5.50 4.73
N PRO A 331 -7.14 -6.74 4.57
CA PRO A 331 -7.02 -7.71 5.67
C PRO A 331 -6.22 -7.19 6.88
N SER A 332 -5.30 -6.26 6.67
CA SER A 332 -4.50 -5.63 7.73
C SER A 332 -5.29 -4.62 8.59
N SER A 333 -6.47 -4.15 8.15
CA SER A 333 -7.24 -3.14 8.86
C SER A 333 -7.93 -3.69 10.10
N VAL A 334 -8.01 -2.90 11.16
CA VAL A 334 -8.80 -3.19 12.38
C VAL A 334 -10.29 -3.36 12.10
N HIS A 335 -10.79 -2.89 10.95
CA HIS A 335 -12.19 -3.00 10.54
C HIS A 335 -12.46 -4.21 9.62
N TYR A 336 -11.44 -5.04 9.35
CA TYR A 336 -11.60 -6.24 8.53
C TYR A 336 -12.34 -7.34 9.30
N SER A 337 -13.22 -8.06 8.61
CA SER A 337 -13.93 -9.21 9.17
C SER A 337 -13.71 -10.45 8.30
N GLU A 338 -12.89 -11.38 8.77
CA GLU A 338 -12.61 -12.66 8.11
C GLU A 338 -13.90 -13.46 7.88
N SER A 339 -14.79 -13.49 8.88
CA SER A 339 -16.07 -14.21 8.80
C SER A 339 -17.03 -13.64 7.76
N LEU A 340 -16.90 -12.34 7.43
CA LEU A 340 -17.64 -11.72 6.35
C LEU A 340 -16.95 -11.97 5.01
N ALA A 341 -15.64 -11.77 4.95
CA ALA A 341 -14.81 -11.93 3.76
C ALA A 341 -14.95 -13.33 3.14
N SER A 342 -14.93 -14.37 3.97
CA SER A 342 -15.06 -15.78 3.55
C SER A 342 -16.38 -16.11 2.82
N LYS A 343 -17.41 -15.29 2.95
CA LYS A 343 -18.69 -15.48 2.23
C LYS A 343 -18.60 -15.12 0.75
N TYR A 344 -17.60 -14.32 0.36
CA TYR A 344 -17.45 -13.75 -0.99
C TYR A 344 -16.17 -14.24 -1.69
N GLU A 345 -15.57 -15.33 -1.20
CA GLU A 345 -14.43 -15.99 -1.82
C GLU A 345 -14.79 -16.58 -3.20
N PHE A 346 -13.75 -16.80 -4.01
CA PHE A 346 -13.87 -17.48 -5.29
C PHE A 346 -14.50 -18.86 -5.14
N ASP A 347 -15.54 -19.12 -5.94
CA ASP A 347 -16.26 -20.40 -5.99
C ASP A 347 -16.90 -20.54 -7.37
N SER A 348 -16.17 -21.15 -8.31
CA SER A 348 -16.61 -21.32 -9.69
C SER A 348 -17.88 -22.16 -9.80
N MET A 349 -18.07 -23.16 -8.94
CA MET A 349 -19.28 -24.00 -8.97
C MET A 349 -20.50 -23.21 -8.53
N LYS A 350 -20.38 -22.44 -7.44
CA LYS A 350 -21.44 -21.54 -6.97
C LYS A 350 -21.81 -20.48 -8.03
N PHE A 351 -20.81 -19.96 -8.75
CA PHE A 351 -21.04 -19.03 -9.85
C PHE A 351 -21.80 -19.69 -11.00
N ILE A 352 -21.32 -20.85 -11.50
CA ILE A 352 -21.94 -21.59 -12.60
C ILE A 352 -23.37 -22.00 -12.26
N ASP A 353 -23.62 -22.51 -11.06
CA ASP A 353 -24.96 -22.87 -10.61
C ASP A 353 -25.91 -21.66 -10.59
N ALA A 354 -25.43 -20.52 -10.10
CA ALA A 354 -26.21 -19.29 -10.04
C ALA A 354 -26.55 -18.74 -11.41
N ILE A 355 -25.62 -18.77 -12.38
CA ILE A 355 -25.90 -18.28 -13.76
C ILE A 355 -26.68 -19.26 -14.60
N SER A 356 -26.75 -20.55 -14.24
CA SER A 356 -27.47 -21.58 -15.02
C SER A 356 -28.95 -21.26 -15.23
N SER A 357 -29.57 -20.55 -14.30
CA SER A 357 -30.96 -20.09 -14.34
C SER A 357 -31.10 -18.65 -14.84
N TRP A 358 -30.00 -17.93 -15.07
CA TRP A 358 -30.02 -16.54 -15.52
C TRP A 358 -30.09 -16.46 -17.04
N ASN A 359 -30.97 -15.60 -17.55
CA ASN A 359 -31.08 -15.35 -18.97
C ASN A 359 -30.06 -14.29 -19.39
N ILE A 360 -28.99 -14.73 -20.04
CA ILE A 360 -27.98 -13.79 -20.59
C ILE A 360 -28.68 -12.84 -21.56
N PRO A 361 -28.55 -11.52 -21.41
CA PRO A 361 -29.13 -10.55 -22.32
C PRO A 361 -28.71 -10.80 -23.77
N LYS A 362 -29.68 -10.89 -24.67
CA LYS A 362 -29.44 -11.11 -26.09
C LYS A 362 -29.74 -9.82 -26.85
N ASP A 363 -28.83 -9.45 -27.72
CA ASP A 363 -29.02 -8.36 -28.68
C ASP A 363 -29.45 -8.98 -30.02
N PRO A 364 -30.72 -8.77 -30.48
CA PRO A 364 -31.17 -9.33 -31.76
C PRO A 364 -30.37 -8.81 -32.96
N ASP A 365 -29.85 -7.59 -32.86
CA ASP A 365 -29.06 -6.96 -33.94
C ASP A 365 -27.58 -7.36 -33.89
N ASN A 366 -27.13 -7.92 -32.76
CA ASN A 366 -25.74 -8.39 -32.54
C ASN A 366 -25.73 -9.69 -31.71
N PRO A 367 -26.03 -10.86 -32.33
CA PRO A 367 -26.10 -12.14 -31.62
C PRO A 367 -24.77 -12.60 -31.00
N ASP A 368 -23.63 -12.08 -31.50
CA ASP A 368 -22.29 -12.37 -31.01
C ASP A 368 -21.80 -11.32 -29.97
N ARG A 369 -22.73 -10.54 -29.44
CA ARG A 369 -22.42 -9.52 -28.42
C ARG A 369 -21.71 -10.15 -27.21
N LYS A 370 -20.60 -9.54 -26.84
CA LYS A 370 -19.83 -9.90 -25.64
C LYS A 370 -20.01 -8.84 -24.57
N LEU A 371 -19.94 -9.26 -23.30
CA LEU A 371 -19.76 -8.35 -22.18
C LEU A 371 -18.44 -7.61 -22.35
N ARG A 372 -18.46 -6.29 -22.23
CA ARG A 372 -17.31 -5.41 -22.51
C ARG A 372 -16.65 -4.98 -21.22
N LEU A 373 -15.42 -5.50 -20.95
CA LEU A 373 -14.60 -5.14 -19.80
C LEU A 373 -13.59 -4.07 -20.19
N LEU A 374 -13.81 -2.84 -19.74
CA LEU A 374 -12.90 -1.71 -19.96
C LEU A 374 -11.69 -1.80 -19.02
N VAL A 375 -10.49 -1.60 -19.57
CA VAL A 375 -9.24 -1.57 -18.81
C VAL A 375 -8.28 -0.52 -19.35
N ASN A 376 -7.52 0.11 -18.43
CA ASN A 376 -6.37 0.94 -18.79
C ASN A 376 -5.18 0.04 -19.16
N CYS A 377 -4.75 0.09 -20.42
CA CYS A 377 -3.67 -0.74 -20.95
C CYS A 377 -2.26 -0.19 -20.71
N ASP A 378 -2.13 0.99 -20.11
CA ASP A 378 -0.81 1.55 -19.73
C ASP A 378 -0.21 0.80 -18.53
N ASP A 379 -1.03 0.09 -17.76
CA ASP A 379 -0.63 -0.77 -16.63
C ASP A 379 -0.68 -2.25 -17.07
N SER A 380 0.48 -2.87 -17.21
CA SER A 380 0.60 -4.23 -17.73
C SER A 380 0.00 -5.30 -16.81
N ALA A 381 0.10 -5.15 -15.49
CA ALA A 381 -0.49 -6.08 -14.52
C ALA A 381 -2.01 -5.99 -14.54
N ARG A 382 -2.56 -4.79 -14.58
CA ARG A 382 -3.99 -4.54 -14.69
C ARG A 382 -4.57 -5.06 -16.01
N LEU A 383 -3.86 -4.85 -17.14
CA LEU A 383 -4.26 -5.37 -18.44
C LEU A 383 -4.34 -6.91 -18.44
N ARG A 384 -3.29 -7.58 -17.92
CA ARG A 384 -3.28 -9.05 -17.81
C ARG A 384 -4.39 -9.57 -16.90
N THR A 385 -4.64 -8.88 -15.78
CA THR A 385 -5.75 -9.18 -14.87
C THR A 385 -7.10 -9.11 -15.58
N ALA A 386 -7.35 -8.04 -16.35
CA ALA A 386 -8.61 -7.88 -17.10
C ALA A 386 -8.82 -8.99 -18.14
N ARG A 387 -7.77 -9.36 -18.88
CA ARG A 387 -7.81 -10.46 -19.84
C ARG A 387 -8.11 -11.79 -19.17
N PHE A 388 -7.45 -12.09 -18.04
CA PHE A 388 -7.71 -13.30 -17.26
C PHE A 388 -9.17 -13.37 -16.77
N ILE A 389 -9.72 -12.27 -16.25
CA ILE A 389 -11.12 -12.19 -15.82
C ILE A 389 -12.07 -12.40 -17.02
N ALA A 390 -11.79 -11.80 -18.17
CA ALA A 390 -12.61 -11.95 -19.36
C ALA A 390 -12.59 -13.39 -19.91
N GLU A 391 -11.44 -14.06 -19.87
CA GLU A 391 -11.32 -15.49 -20.22
C GLU A 391 -12.11 -16.37 -19.26
N ALA A 392 -11.96 -16.18 -17.94
CA ALA A 392 -12.70 -16.94 -16.94
C ALA A 392 -14.22 -16.78 -17.07
N LEU A 393 -14.71 -15.56 -17.25
CA LEU A 393 -16.15 -15.31 -17.48
C LEU A 393 -16.66 -16.00 -18.76
N THR A 394 -15.84 -16.02 -19.82
CA THR A 394 -16.18 -16.71 -21.08
C THR A 394 -16.24 -18.22 -20.88
N GLU A 395 -15.30 -18.81 -20.16
CA GLU A 395 -15.30 -20.23 -19.81
C GLU A 395 -16.50 -20.62 -18.93
N PHE A 396 -16.94 -19.72 -18.04
CA PHE A 396 -18.14 -19.91 -17.23
C PHE A 396 -19.46 -19.68 -17.99
N GLY A 397 -19.39 -19.34 -19.28
CA GLY A 397 -20.55 -19.21 -20.14
C GLY A 397 -21.04 -17.78 -20.38
N ILE A 398 -20.32 -16.76 -19.94
CA ILE A 398 -20.60 -15.35 -20.25
C ILE A 398 -19.55 -14.84 -21.24
N PRO A 399 -19.83 -14.83 -22.56
CA PRO A 399 -18.90 -14.31 -23.55
C PRO A 399 -18.43 -12.89 -23.18
N THR A 400 -17.14 -12.71 -22.90
CA THR A 400 -16.58 -11.46 -22.43
C THR A 400 -15.38 -11.05 -23.30
N GLY A 401 -15.21 -9.77 -23.54
CA GLY A 401 -14.07 -9.21 -24.26
C GLY A 401 -13.55 -7.96 -23.57
N THR A 402 -12.25 -7.70 -23.68
CA THR A 402 -11.62 -6.50 -23.13
C THR A 402 -11.73 -5.32 -24.08
N LEU A 403 -11.94 -4.12 -23.54
CA LEU A 403 -11.79 -2.82 -24.20
C LEU A 403 -10.53 -2.17 -23.63
N GLU A 404 -9.46 -2.16 -24.42
CA GLU A 404 -8.12 -1.81 -23.98
C GLU A 404 -7.76 -0.40 -24.47
N TYR A 405 -7.76 0.57 -23.56
CA TYR A 405 -7.42 1.96 -23.84
C TYR A 405 -6.40 2.48 -22.84
N GLY A 406 -5.50 3.33 -23.29
CA GLY A 406 -4.51 4.03 -22.47
C GLY A 406 -4.63 5.54 -22.59
N ALA A 407 -3.68 6.27 -22.03
CA ALA A 407 -3.61 7.72 -22.14
C ALA A 407 -3.33 8.18 -23.58
N ALA A 408 -2.52 7.42 -24.31
CA ALA A 408 -2.11 7.73 -25.68
C ALA A 408 -3.05 7.18 -26.77
N THR A 409 -4.04 6.37 -26.42
CA THR A 409 -5.02 5.85 -27.40
C THR A 409 -6.04 6.90 -27.81
N ASN A 410 -6.70 6.71 -28.95
CA ASN A 410 -7.77 7.60 -29.41
C ASN A 410 -9.04 6.75 -29.71
N PRO A 411 -10.12 6.84 -28.89
CA PRO A 411 -10.23 7.66 -27.68
C PRO A 411 -9.31 7.21 -26.54
N SER A 412 -9.00 8.08 -25.59
CA SER A 412 -8.26 7.72 -24.37
C SER A 412 -9.13 6.93 -23.39
N TYR A 413 -8.49 6.18 -22.48
CA TYR A 413 -9.18 5.44 -21.41
C TYR A 413 -10.18 6.31 -20.65
N GLU A 414 -9.78 7.52 -20.23
CA GLU A 414 -10.69 8.44 -19.53
C GLU A 414 -11.88 8.87 -20.37
N THR A 415 -11.69 9.07 -21.67
CA THR A 415 -12.79 9.43 -22.58
C THR A 415 -13.83 8.32 -22.64
N VAL A 416 -13.39 7.06 -22.77
CA VAL A 416 -14.30 5.89 -22.81
C VAL A 416 -14.98 5.69 -21.46
N LEU A 417 -14.25 5.86 -20.36
CA LEU A 417 -14.78 5.75 -19.00
C LEU A 417 -15.89 6.80 -18.76
N ARG A 418 -15.66 8.07 -19.13
CA ARG A 418 -16.65 9.16 -19.04
C ARG A 418 -17.86 8.95 -19.95
N ALA A 419 -17.65 8.35 -21.10
CA ALA A 419 -18.73 8.05 -22.05
C ALA A 419 -19.62 6.87 -21.60
N ASN A 420 -19.23 6.12 -20.57
CA ASN A 420 -19.93 4.94 -20.04
C ASN A 420 -20.24 3.87 -21.10
N THR A 421 -19.35 3.70 -22.11
CA THR A 421 -19.56 2.78 -23.22
C THR A 421 -18.98 1.39 -22.96
N PHE A 422 -19.10 0.89 -21.75
CA PHE A 422 -18.63 -0.40 -21.25
C PHE A 422 -19.73 -1.09 -20.41
N ASP A 423 -19.54 -2.36 -20.11
CA ASP A 423 -20.43 -3.11 -19.20
C ASP A 423 -19.78 -3.29 -17.83
N LEU A 424 -18.47 -3.64 -17.82
CA LEU A 424 -17.60 -3.65 -16.63
C LEU A 424 -16.39 -2.76 -16.86
N TYR A 425 -15.79 -2.26 -15.79
CA TYR A 425 -14.45 -1.67 -15.85
C TYR A 425 -13.57 -2.16 -14.71
N LEU A 426 -12.30 -2.38 -15.02
CA LEU A 426 -11.27 -2.68 -14.03
C LEU A 426 -10.66 -1.34 -13.58
N GLY A 427 -11.11 -0.88 -12.41
CA GLY A 427 -10.69 0.37 -11.80
C GLY A 427 -9.57 0.16 -10.79
N GLN A 428 -8.74 1.19 -10.64
CA GLN A 428 -7.71 1.26 -9.63
C GLN A 428 -7.67 2.66 -9.04
N THR A 429 -7.63 2.75 -7.70
CA THR A 429 -7.56 4.03 -6.99
C THR A 429 -6.78 3.89 -5.70
N ARG A 430 -6.15 4.96 -5.26
CA ARG A 430 -5.53 5.00 -3.94
C ARG A 430 -6.55 5.53 -2.93
N LEU A 431 -7.04 4.65 -2.07
CA LEU A 431 -7.92 5.03 -0.98
C LEU A 431 -7.15 5.84 0.08
N PRO A 432 -7.78 6.82 0.74
CA PRO A 432 -7.18 7.51 1.88
C PRO A 432 -6.98 6.53 3.06
N PRO A 433 -6.15 6.87 4.07
CA PRO A 433 -5.90 5.96 5.21
C PRO A 433 -7.15 5.51 5.96
N ASN A 434 -8.20 6.34 6.00
CA ASN A 434 -9.50 6.01 6.61
C ASN A 434 -10.38 5.08 5.75
N MET A 435 -9.89 4.63 4.58
CA MET A 435 -10.60 3.73 3.66
C MET A 435 -12.02 4.20 3.30
N ASP A 436 -12.25 5.51 3.21
CA ASP A 436 -13.56 6.05 2.83
C ASP A 436 -13.93 5.74 1.38
N LEU A 437 -15.13 5.21 1.19
CA LEU A 437 -15.68 4.80 -0.11
C LEU A 437 -16.73 5.77 -0.64
N SER A 438 -16.97 6.90 0.03
CA SER A 438 -18.04 7.86 -0.34
C SER A 438 -17.94 8.35 -1.78
N GLU A 439 -16.72 8.47 -2.33
CA GLU A 439 -16.50 8.93 -3.70
C GLU A 439 -17.02 7.98 -4.79
N PHE A 440 -17.20 6.70 -4.46
CA PHE A 440 -17.85 5.75 -5.35
C PHE A 440 -19.37 5.97 -5.41
N PHE A 441 -19.98 6.24 -4.27
CA PHE A 441 -21.44 6.21 -4.11
C PHE A 441 -22.09 7.59 -4.13
N ARG A 442 -21.30 8.66 -4.11
CA ARG A 442 -21.78 10.04 -4.25
C ARG A 442 -22.11 10.34 -5.70
N LEU A 443 -23.24 10.97 -5.97
CA LEU A 443 -23.56 11.51 -7.29
C LEU A 443 -22.48 12.54 -7.69
N TRP A 444 -21.87 12.36 -8.86
CA TRP A 444 -20.72 13.15 -9.34
C TRP A 444 -19.44 13.00 -8.51
N GLY A 445 -19.31 11.91 -7.74
CA GLY A 445 -18.05 11.55 -7.10
C GLY A 445 -16.97 11.20 -8.13
N ASN A 446 -15.71 11.38 -7.78
CA ASN A 446 -14.58 11.14 -8.71
C ASN A 446 -14.44 9.67 -9.15
N LEU A 447 -15.07 8.74 -8.43
CA LEU A 447 -15.04 7.31 -8.69
C LEU A 447 -16.43 6.73 -9.08
N SER A 448 -17.42 7.59 -9.32
CA SER A 448 -18.82 7.20 -9.53
C SER A 448 -19.17 6.90 -11.00
N TRP A 449 -18.40 6.03 -11.65
CA TRP A 449 -18.62 5.65 -13.05
C TRP A 449 -19.70 4.58 -13.21
N GLY A 450 -20.35 4.51 -14.37
CA GLY A 450 -21.30 3.45 -14.70
C GLY A 450 -22.58 3.41 -13.86
N GLY A 451 -22.96 4.52 -13.21
CA GLY A 451 -24.16 4.55 -12.36
C GLY A 451 -24.00 3.86 -11.00
N ILE A 452 -22.77 3.75 -10.50
CA ILE A 452 -22.47 3.23 -9.16
C ILE A 452 -23.10 4.05 -8.00
N PRO A 453 -23.38 5.38 -8.11
CA PRO A 453 -24.01 6.13 -7.03
C PRO A 453 -25.19 5.42 -6.38
N ASN A 454 -25.23 5.42 -5.05
CA ASN A 454 -26.26 4.78 -4.23
C ASN A 454 -26.41 5.50 -2.90
N ASP A 455 -27.56 6.11 -2.67
CA ASP A 455 -27.80 6.94 -1.47
C ASP A 455 -27.78 6.12 -0.17
N SER A 456 -28.23 4.87 -0.19
CA SER A 456 -28.22 4.02 1.00
C SER A 456 -26.80 3.64 1.40
N ILE A 457 -25.95 3.26 0.42
CA ILE A 457 -24.55 2.95 0.68
C ILE A 457 -23.80 4.23 1.10
N LEU A 458 -24.04 5.35 0.41
CA LEU A 458 -23.43 6.65 0.76
C LEU A 458 -23.79 7.09 2.18
N THR A 459 -25.04 6.88 2.59
CA THR A 459 -25.47 7.17 3.96
C THR A 459 -24.68 6.31 4.96
N LEU A 460 -24.55 5.02 4.69
CA LEU A 460 -23.81 4.12 5.57
C LEU A 460 -22.30 4.41 5.56
N CYS A 461 -21.71 4.88 4.45
CA CYS A 461 -20.33 5.40 4.44
C CYS A 461 -20.15 6.54 5.45
N LYS A 462 -21.06 7.53 5.45
CA LYS A 462 -21.02 8.65 6.38
C LYS A 462 -21.23 8.21 7.83
N GLU A 463 -22.17 7.29 8.07
CA GLU A 463 -22.43 6.72 9.39
C GLU A 463 -21.24 5.91 9.91
N SER A 464 -20.49 5.23 9.02
CA SER A 464 -19.27 4.49 9.37
C SER A 464 -18.11 5.42 9.72
N LEU A 465 -17.99 6.57 9.07
CA LEU A 465 -17.03 7.60 9.47
C LEU A 465 -17.38 8.21 10.84
N ALA A 466 -18.66 8.41 11.10
CA ALA A 466 -19.14 8.95 12.37
C ALA A 466 -19.03 7.95 13.55
N ASN A 467 -19.16 6.65 13.24
CA ASN A 467 -19.07 5.55 14.20
C ASN A 467 -18.50 4.31 13.50
N SER A 468 -17.29 3.97 13.86
CA SER A 468 -16.53 2.85 13.27
C SER A 468 -17.21 1.49 13.46
N GLY A 469 -18.10 1.32 14.43
CA GLY A 469 -18.91 0.11 14.60
C GLY A 469 -19.83 -0.23 13.42
N ASN A 470 -20.05 0.71 12.50
CA ASN A 470 -20.87 0.49 11.30
C ASN A 470 -20.10 -0.11 10.12
N TYR A 471 -18.78 -0.21 10.17
CA TYR A 471 -17.97 -0.73 9.03
C TYR A 471 -18.35 -2.13 8.61
N TYR A 472 -18.69 -3.03 9.55
CA TYR A 472 -19.15 -4.38 9.19
C TYR A 472 -20.39 -4.33 8.29
N ASN A 473 -21.40 -3.53 8.66
CA ASN A 473 -22.64 -3.41 7.90
C ASN A 473 -22.40 -2.74 6.54
N LEU A 474 -21.49 -1.77 6.48
CA LEU A 474 -21.08 -1.11 5.22
C LEU A 474 -20.44 -2.11 4.28
N MET A 475 -19.47 -2.88 4.73
CA MET A 475 -18.78 -3.88 3.92
C MET A 475 -19.75 -4.96 3.42
N GLN A 476 -20.65 -5.41 4.28
CA GLN A 476 -21.68 -6.38 3.90
C GLN A 476 -22.63 -5.80 2.85
N LEU A 477 -23.11 -4.57 3.02
CA LEU A 477 -24.04 -3.96 2.07
C LEU A 477 -23.40 -3.76 0.69
N ILE A 478 -22.11 -3.34 0.63
CA ILE A 478 -21.40 -3.18 -0.65
C ILE A 478 -21.22 -4.54 -1.33
N ALA A 479 -20.81 -5.57 -0.59
CA ALA A 479 -20.59 -6.89 -1.13
C ALA A 479 -21.91 -7.55 -1.62
N ASP A 480 -23.01 -7.38 -0.89
CA ASP A 480 -24.33 -7.87 -1.27
C ASP A 480 -24.94 -7.10 -2.45
N ASP A 481 -24.64 -5.81 -2.61
CA ASP A 481 -25.08 -5.02 -3.76
C ASP A 481 -24.29 -5.35 -5.03
N GLY A 482 -22.98 -5.56 -4.93
CA GLY A 482 -22.09 -6.02 -6.01
C GLY A 482 -21.83 -4.98 -7.11
N ARG A 483 -22.08 -3.67 -6.90
CA ARG A 483 -21.69 -2.61 -7.87
C ARG A 483 -20.18 -2.44 -7.95
N ILE A 484 -19.50 -2.70 -6.85
CA ILE A 484 -18.06 -2.74 -6.74
C ILE A 484 -17.66 -4.13 -6.23
N ILE A 485 -16.77 -4.79 -6.95
CA ILE A 485 -16.26 -6.10 -6.58
C ILE A 485 -14.76 -5.94 -6.31
N PRO A 486 -14.32 -6.03 -5.05
CA PRO A 486 -12.93 -5.96 -4.66
C PRO A 486 -12.10 -7.08 -5.29
N ILE A 487 -10.86 -6.80 -5.67
CA ILE A 487 -9.92 -7.80 -6.18
C ILE A 487 -8.71 -7.91 -5.26
N LEU A 488 -7.98 -6.79 -5.06
CA LEU A 488 -6.80 -6.77 -4.20
C LEU A 488 -6.49 -5.35 -3.71
N PHE A 489 -5.67 -5.28 -2.67
CA PHE A 489 -4.93 -4.08 -2.29
C PHE A 489 -3.47 -4.27 -2.69
N GLY A 490 -2.94 -3.37 -3.50
CA GLY A 490 -1.55 -3.38 -3.90
C GLY A 490 -0.63 -3.01 -2.73
N THR A 491 0.56 -3.61 -2.70
CA THR A 491 1.60 -3.28 -1.74
C THR A 491 2.76 -2.57 -2.43
N TYR A 492 3.59 -1.90 -1.64
CA TYR A 492 4.97 -1.67 -2.00
C TYR A 492 5.86 -2.54 -1.11
N ALA A 493 7.05 -2.85 -1.58
CA ALA A 493 7.99 -3.73 -0.91
C ALA A 493 9.08 -2.91 -0.23
N VAL A 494 9.33 -3.19 1.05
CA VAL A 494 10.49 -2.71 1.79
C VAL A 494 11.42 -3.89 1.97
N TYR A 495 12.63 -3.77 1.44
CA TYR A 495 13.69 -4.76 1.60
C TYR A 495 14.76 -4.17 2.53
N ALA A 496 15.24 -4.97 3.45
CA ALA A 496 16.39 -4.65 4.27
C ALA A 496 17.40 -5.82 4.25
N GLU A 497 18.68 -5.52 4.37
CA GLU A 497 19.67 -6.56 4.62
C GLU A 497 19.32 -7.35 5.86
N ARG A 498 19.49 -8.67 5.80
CA ARG A 498 19.08 -9.56 6.88
C ARG A 498 19.79 -9.24 8.20
N GLY A 499 19.00 -9.01 9.24
CA GLY A 499 19.49 -8.73 10.59
C GLY A 499 19.97 -7.31 10.83
N LEU A 500 20.00 -6.43 9.81
CA LEU A 500 20.43 -5.04 9.95
C LEU A 500 19.44 -4.23 10.80
N LEU A 501 18.14 -4.47 10.64
CA LEU A 501 17.07 -3.71 11.30
C LEU A 501 16.01 -4.63 11.93
N PRO A 502 16.33 -5.36 13.01
CA PRO A 502 15.43 -6.37 13.57
C PRO A 502 14.10 -5.80 14.11
N ASP A 503 14.08 -4.51 14.45
CA ASP A 503 12.88 -3.83 14.98
C ASP A 503 12.11 -3.04 13.90
N LEU A 504 12.44 -3.20 12.62
CA LEU A 504 11.76 -2.50 11.53
C LEU A 504 10.31 -2.98 11.41
N ASN A 505 9.37 -2.04 11.45
CA ASN A 505 7.93 -2.31 11.32
C ASN A 505 7.29 -1.22 10.44
N PRO A 506 7.46 -1.29 9.12
CA PRO A 506 7.01 -0.24 8.22
C PRO A 506 5.49 -0.15 8.15
N SER A 507 5.00 1.08 8.11
CA SER A 507 3.61 1.40 7.81
C SER A 507 3.48 2.13 6.47
N ARG A 508 2.26 2.34 5.99
CA ARG A 508 1.93 2.84 4.64
C ARG A 508 2.78 4.02 4.16
N ASP A 509 3.04 4.99 5.02
CA ASP A 509 3.73 6.22 4.68
C ASP A 509 4.98 6.48 5.57
N ASN A 510 5.36 5.49 6.38
CA ASN A 510 6.44 5.59 7.33
C ASN A 510 7.22 4.27 7.42
N VAL A 511 8.39 4.20 6.77
CA VAL A 511 9.21 2.98 6.73
C VAL A 511 9.86 2.72 8.09
N PHE A 512 10.42 3.74 8.74
CA PHE A 512 10.99 3.64 10.09
C PHE A 512 9.94 4.03 11.14
N PHE A 513 8.78 3.36 11.11
CA PHE A 513 7.70 3.63 12.05
C PHE A 513 8.14 3.36 13.49
N TYR A 514 7.84 4.29 14.37
CA TYR A 514 8.01 4.18 15.81
C TYR A 514 6.90 4.93 16.54
N THR A 515 6.72 4.58 17.81
CA THR A 515 5.76 5.25 18.70
C THR A 515 6.48 5.91 19.85
N LEU A 516 5.81 6.88 20.46
CA LEU A 516 6.18 7.43 21.76
C LEU A 516 5.39 6.69 22.85
N ASP A 517 5.80 6.81 24.11
CA ASP A 517 5.04 6.28 25.26
C ASP A 517 3.76 7.09 25.52
N LYS A 518 2.94 7.24 24.47
CA LYS A 518 1.66 7.96 24.45
C LYS A 518 0.61 7.17 23.69
N THR A 519 -0.60 7.13 24.21
CA THR A 519 -1.77 6.57 23.53
C THR A 519 -2.82 7.65 23.30
N MET A 520 -3.78 7.41 22.41
CA MET A 520 -4.89 8.36 22.18
C MET A 520 -5.63 8.69 23.47
N ASP A 521 -5.88 7.69 24.33
CA ASP A 521 -6.55 7.88 25.62
C ASP A 521 -5.72 8.72 26.61
N SER A 522 -4.37 8.65 26.52
CA SER A 522 -3.49 9.40 27.41
C SER A 522 -3.42 10.90 27.09
N VAL A 523 -3.81 11.30 25.88
CA VAL A 523 -3.73 12.69 25.40
C VAL A 523 -5.12 13.33 25.21
N ILE A 524 -6.21 12.63 25.52
CA ILE A 524 -7.57 13.21 25.46
C ILE A 524 -7.79 14.19 26.62
N ILE A 525 -8.24 15.39 26.30
CA ILE A 525 -8.63 16.42 27.27
C ILE A 525 -10.16 16.33 27.45
N LYS A 526 -10.59 15.97 28.65
CA LYS A 526 -12.02 15.80 29.00
C LYS A 526 -12.67 17.13 29.31
#